data_41a00192703b6cfa65d8789d1601d997
#
_entry.id   41a00192703b6cfa65d8789d1601d997
#
_cell.length_a   1.000
_cell.length_b   1.000
_cell.length_c   1.000
_cell.angle_alpha   90.00
_cell.angle_beta   90.00
_cell.angle_gamma   90.00
#
_symmetry.space_group_name_H-M   'P 1'
#
loop_
_entity.id
_entity.type
_entity.pdbx_description
1 polymer ?
#
loop_
_entity_poly.entity_id
_entity_poly.type
_entity_poly.pdbx_seq_one_letter_code
_entity_poly.pdbx_strand_id
1 'polypeptide(L)'
;MVESSSVRNRKPPGVRREQILTVATEAFGNSGFRGVSLADIAATVGISQPGLLHHFRSKEELLIAALERRDEDSFSHMAIVFNGASTVDGLLALCRHNQENPESMRLYAVTAAESIEPAHPAHGYFRQRYVRVRSSVAGHIRRDQDAGLLLPELDPDETAAEIIAVMDGLQVQWLLDPSVDMCAVMETYLRRLTRRESADGEVVR
;
A
#
# COMPACT_ATOMS: atom_id res chain seq x y z
N MET A 1 21.43 50.99 10.62
CA MET A 1 21.17 49.96 9.60
C MET A 1 21.59 48.63 10.19
N VAL A 2 20.64 47.79 10.58
CA VAL A 2 20.89 46.44 11.12
C VAL A 2 20.44 45.50 10.04
N GLU A 3 21.40 44.81 9.39
CA GLU A 3 21.13 43.74 8.44
C GLU A 3 20.51 42.56 9.18
N SER A 4 19.23 42.32 8.92
CA SER A 4 18.53 41.10 9.34
C SER A 4 19.03 39.92 8.49
N SER A 5 20.04 39.24 8.99
CA SER A 5 20.48 37.95 8.44
C SER A 5 19.40 36.90 8.69
N SER A 6 18.60 36.62 7.66
CA SER A 6 17.64 35.53 7.71
C SER A 6 18.41 34.20 7.75
N VAL A 7 18.55 33.63 8.94
CA VAL A 7 19.03 32.26 9.14
C VAL A 7 18.02 31.31 8.48
N ARG A 8 18.30 30.87 7.26
CA ARG A 8 17.58 29.79 6.62
C ARG A 8 17.71 28.55 7.49
N ASN A 9 16.62 28.23 8.20
CA ASN A 9 16.52 27.06 9.06
C ASN A 9 16.62 25.80 8.18
N ARG A 10 17.84 25.29 7.97
CA ARG A 10 18.12 24.11 7.16
C ARG A 10 17.70 22.90 7.98
N LYS A 11 16.52 22.35 7.68
CA LYS A 11 16.10 21.06 8.27
C LYS A 11 17.11 19.96 7.94
N PRO A 12 17.30 18.97 8.83
CA PRO A 12 18.16 17.80 8.57
C PRO A 12 17.80 17.11 7.24
N PRO A 13 18.76 16.54 6.50
CA PRO A 13 18.51 15.95 5.18
C PRO A 13 17.42 14.88 5.16
N GLY A 14 17.34 14.04 6.19
CA GLY A 14 16.32 12.99 6.29
C GLY A 14 14.90 13.56 6.44
N VAL A 15 14.71 14.60 7.26
CA VAL A 15 13.41 15.28 7.44
C VAL A 15 12.94 15.90 6.12
N ARG A 16 13.87 16.42 5.31
CA ARG A 16 13.52 17.04 4.02
C ARG A 16 13.10 15.98 3.00
N ARG A 17 13.79 14.85 2.96
CA ARG A 17 13.44 13.73 2.07
C ARG A 17 12.02 13.21 2.36
N GLU A 18 11.66 13.05 3.62
CA GLU A 18 10.31 12.63 4.02
C GLU A 18 9.23 13.65 3.65
N GLN A 19 9.50 14.95 3.80
CA GLN A 19 8.58 16.00 3.37
C GLN A 19 8.32 15.95 1.85
N ILE A 20 9.38 15.74 1.05
CA ILE A 20 9.24 15.58 -0.41
C ILE A 20 8.37 14.35 -0.72
N LEU A 21 8.61 13.21 -0.07
CA LEU A 21 7.83 11.99 -0.29
C LEU A 21 6.36 12.16 0.09
N THR A 22 6.06 12.86 1.18
CA THR A 22 4.66 13.13 1.58
C THR A 22 3.94 13.95 0.52
N VAL A 23 4.52 15.05 0.06
CA VAL A 23 3.92 15.90 -0.99
C VAL A 23 3.82 15.15 -2.32
N ALA A 24 4.82 14.33 -2.66
CA ALA A 24 4.79 13.52 -3.86
C ALA A 24 3.69 12.45 -3.83
N THR A 25 3.44 11.83 -2.67
CA THR A 25 2.36 10.85 -2.47
C THR A 25 1.00 11.49 -2.81
N GLU A 26 0.70 12.66 -2.26
CA GLU A 26 -0.52 13.40 -2.54
C GLU A 26 -0.61 13.82 -4.01
N ALA A 27 0.46 14.39 -4.55
CA ALA A 27 0.49 14.90 -5.93
C ALA A 27 0.25 13.79 -6.94
N PHE A 28 0.99 12.68 -6.85
CA PHE A 28 0.83 11.53 -7.75
C PHE A 28 -0.53 10.83 -7.55
N GLY A 29 -1.02 10.73 -6.32
CA GLY A 29 -2.34 10.17 -6.06
C GLY A 29 -3.49 10.99 -6.64
N ASN A 30 -3.36 12.33 -6.64
CA ASN A 30 -4.42 13.21 -7.14
C ASN A 30 -4.38 13.45 -8.66
N SER A 31 -3.19 13.46 -9.26
CA SER A 31 -3.01 13.90 -10.66
C SER A 31 -2.33 12.87 -11.56
N GLY A 32 -2.02 11.69 -11.04
CA GLY A 32 -1.27 10.66 -11.75
C GLY A 32 0.18 11.06 -12.06
N PHE A 33 0.93 10.13 -12.65
CA PHE A 33 2.33 10.41 -12.98
C PHE A 33 2.48 11.55 -13.97
N ARG A 34 1.68 11.57 -15.04
CA ARG A 34 1.79 12.57 -16.10
C ARG A 34 1.37 13.97 -15.68
N GLY A 35 0.37 14.08 -14.79
CA GLY A 35 -0.21 15.34 -14.35
C GLY A 35 0.64 16.13 -13.32
N VAL A 36 1.74 15.56 -12.82
CA VAL A 36 2.59 16.17 -11.78
C VAL A 36 3.89 16.70 -12.38
N SER A 37 4.35 17.89 -11.95
CA SER A 37 5.69 18.40 -12.25
C SER A 37 6.57 18.43 -11.00
N LEU A 38 7.89 18.23 -11.18
CA LEU A 38 8.85 18.36 -10.06
C LEU A 38 8.92 19.80 -9.53
N ALA A 39 8.60 20.79 -10.37
CA ALA A 39 8.58 22.19 -9.98
C ALA A 39 7.44 22.46 -8.97
N ASP A 40 6.24 21.89 -9.20
CA ASP A 40 5.09 22.06 -8.32
C ASP A 40 5.33 21.38 -6.96
N ILE A 41 5.87 20.15 -6.98
CA ILE A 41 6.27 19.47 -5.73
C ILE A 41 7.31 20.29 -4.97
N ALA A 42 8.35 20.79 -5.65
CA ALA A 42 9.39 21.59 -5.02
C ALA A 42 8.83 22.87 -4.40
N ALA A 43 7.93 23.56 -5.12
CA ALA A 43 7.25 24.76 -4.63
C ALA A 43 6.41 24.47 -3.38
N THR A 44 5.64 23.39 -3.37
CA THR A 44 4.82 22.96 -2.22
C THR A 44 5.68 22.62 -1.00
N VAL A 45 6.84 21.98 -1.20
CA VAL A 45 7.82 21.68 -0.12
C VAL A 45 8.57 22.92 0.35
N GLY A 46 8.55 24.02 -0.43
CA GLY A 46 9.29 25.26 -0.14
C GLY A 46 10.79 25.14 -0.45
N ILE A 47 11.15 24.43 -1.52
CA ILE A 47 12.54 24.29 -2.02
C ILE A 47 12.60 24.63 -3.52
N SER A 48 13.80 24.81 -4.04
CA SER A 48 14.00 24.91 -5.49
C SER A 48 13.92 23.53 -6.15
N GLN A 49 13.55 23.48 -7.44
CA GLN A 49 13.60 22.23 -8.22
C GLN A 49 15.00 21.59 -8.24
N PRO A 50 16.12 22.33 -8.39
CA PRO A 50 17.45 21.75 -8.20
C PRO A 50 17.67 21.17 -6.79
N GLY A 51 17.09 21.77 -5.75
CA GLY A 51 17.12 21.26 -4.38
C GLY A 51 16.36 19.93 -4.26
N LEU A 52 15.24 19.77 -4.94
CA LEU A 52 14.51 18.50 -5.03
C LEU A 52 15.33 17.44 -5.78
N LEU A 53 15.92 17.82 -6.93
CA LEU A 53 16.75 16.93 -7.76
C LEU A 53 18.03 16.46 -7.05
N HIS A 54 18.46 17.17 -6.01
CA HIS A 54 19.54 16.69 -5.13
C HIS A 54 19.10 15.48 -4.29
N HIS A 55 17.82 15.35 -3.95
CA HIS A 55 17.26 14.23 -3.19
C HIS A 55 16.79 13.10 -4.09
N PHE A 56 16.22 13.42 -5.25
CA PHE A 56 15.66 12.46 -6.24
C PHE A 56 16.05 12.92 -7.63
N ARG A 57 16.81 12.11 -8.34
CA ARG A 57 17.45 12.48 -9.62
C ARG A 57 16.45 12.68 -10.78
N SER A 58 15.25 12.11 -10.64
CA SER A 58 14.19 12.21 -11.65
C SER A 58 12.79 12.10 -11.01
N LYS A 59 11.76 12.37 -11.81
CA LYS A 59 10.37 12.19 -11.40
C LYS A 59 10.01 10.72 -11.23
N GLU A 60 10.58 9.86 -12.05
CA GLU A 60 10.46 8.42 -11.99
C GLU A 60 11.03 7.87 -10.67
N GLU A 61 12.25 8.31 -10.31
CA GLU A 61 12.88 7.93 -9.04
C GLU A 61 12.02 8.37 -7.84
N LEU A 62 11.46 9.59 -7.88
CA LEU A 62 10.59 10.10 -6.83
C LEU A 62 9.29 9.28 -6.73
N LEU A 63 8.68 8.91 -7.86
CA LEU A 63 7.48 8.06 -7.86
C LEU A 63 7.77 6.68 -7.24
N ILE A 64 8.85 6.02 -7.67
CA ILE A 64 9.22 4.70 -7.13
C ILE A 64 9.51 4.80 -5.63
N ALA A 65 10.25 5.83 -5.18
CA ALA A 65 10.52 6.02 -3.77
C ALA A 65 9.25 6.29 -2.94
N ALA A 66 8.24 6.97 -3.48
CA ALA A 66 6.95 7.15 -2.81
C ALA A 66 6.17 5.83 -2.68
N LEU A 67 6.19 4.99 -3.72
CA LEU A 67 5.59 3.65 -3.70
C LEU A 67 6.32 2.69 -2.74
N GLU A 68 7.65 2.72 -2.74
CA GLU A 68 8.48 1.92 -1.83
C GLU A 68 8.22 2.30 -0.36
N ARG A 69 8.18 3.60 -0.03
CA ARG A 69 7.84 4.07 1.32
C ARG A 69 6.46 3.58 1.76
N ARG A 70 5.47 3.64 0.87
CA ARG A 70 4.12 3.12 1.14
C ARG A 70 4.16 1.61 1.40
N ASP A 71 4.92 0.86 0.61
CA ASP A 71 5.05 -0.58 0.81
C ASP A 71 5.80 -0.92 2.11
N GLU A 72 6.87 -0.20 2.44
CA GLU A 72 7.60 -0.35 3.71
C GLU A 72 6.71 -0.14 4.93
N ASP A 73 5.86 0.90 4.90
CA ASP A 73 4.89 1.17 5.96
C ASP A 73 3.88 0.03 6.09
N SER A 74 3.27 -0.40 4.98
CA SER A 74 2.32 -1.52 4.95
C SER A 74 2.95 -2.85 5.39
N PHE A 75 4.16 -3.17 4.92
CA PHE A 75 4.84 -4.42 5.30
C PHE A 75 5.31 -4.40 6.75
N SER A 76 5.75 -3.26 7.26
CA SER A 76 6.10 -3.10 8.68
C SER A 76 4.89 -3.32 9.57
N HIS A 77 3.75 -2.76 9.19
CA HIS A 77 2.47 -3.00 9.89
C HIS A 77 2.07 -4.48 9.82
N MET A 78 2.13 -5.09 8.63
CA MET A 78 1.87 -6.52 8.44
C MET A 78 2.80 -7.39 9.30
N ALA A 79 4.10 -7.13 9.33
CA ALA A 79 5.06 -7.91 10.11
C ALA A 79 4.72 -7.93 11.60
N ILE A 80 4.24 -6.79 12.15
CA ILE A 80 3.80 -6.69 13.54
C ILE A 80 2.52 -7.51 13.76
N VAL A 81 1.55 -7.37 12.85
CA VAL A 81 0.22 -7.99 12.99
C VAL A 81 0.27 -9.50 12.73
N PHE A 82 1.03 -9.95 11.71
CA PHE A 82 1.16 -11.38 11.40
C PHE A 82 2.07 -12.15 12.37
N ASN A 83 2.68 -11.50 13.36
CA ASN A 83 3.47 -12.19 14.39
C ASN A 83 2.55 -12.97 15.33
N GLY A 84 2.16 -14.17 14.89
CA GLY A 84 1.26 -15.08 15.62
C GLY A 84 -0.24 -14.93 15.31
N ALA A 85 -0.65 -13.97 14.48
CA ALA A 85 -2.03 -13.85 14.03
C ALA A 85 -2.34 -14.78 12.85
N SER A 86 -3.62 -15.11 12.68
CA SER A 86 -4.12 -15.82 11.50
C SER A 86 -4.02 -14.94 10.25
N THR A 87 -4.05 -15.58 9.07
CA THR A 87 -4.13 -14.88 7.77
C THR A 87 -5.33 -13.93 7.72
N VAL A 88 -6.46 -14.35 8.25
CA VAL A 88 -7.69 -13.53 8.31
C VAL A 88 -7.48 -12.28 9.16
N ASP A 89 -7.00 -12.43 10.39
CA ASP A 89 -6.78 -11.29 11.29
C ASP A 89 -5.74 -10.31 10.73
N GLY A 90 -4.66 -10.83 10.15
CA GLY A 90 -3.62 -10.02 9.52
C GLY A 90 -4.14 -9.20 8.34
N LEU A 91 -4.95 -9.81 7.46
CA LEU A 91 -5.54 -9.12 6.32
C LEU A 91 -6.59 -8.08 6.75
N LEU A 92 -7.37 -8.35 7.79
CA LEU A 92 -8.32 -7.37 8.34
C LEU A 92 -7.61 -6.20 8.99
N ALA A 93 -6.50 -6.45 9.69
CA ALA A 93 -5.68 -5.36 10.24
C ALA A 93 -5.06 -4.50 9.14
N LEU A 94 -4.57 -5.11 8.05
CA LEU A 94 -4.09 -4.38 6.88
C LEU A 94 -5.22 -3.56 6.23
N CYS A 95 -6.44 -4.10 6.15
CA CYS A 95 -7.60 -3.39 5.62
C CYS A 95 -7.88 -2.11 6.42
N ARG A 96 -7.86 -2.19 7.77
CA ARG A 96 -8.04 -1.02 8.64
C ARG A 96 -6.91 -0.01 8.48
N HIS A 97 -5.66 -0.48 8.46
CA HIS A 97 -4.50 0.37 8.22
C HIS A 97 -4.63 1.13 6.88
N ASN A 98 -5.11 0.47 5.83
CA ASN A 98 -5.34 1.10 4.53
C ASN A 98 -6.43 2.19 4.60
N GLN A 99 -7.50 1.99 5.36
CA GLN A 99 -8.55 3.02 5.56
C GLN A 99 -8.03 4.25 6.33
N GLU A 100 -7.06 4.07 7.22
CA GLU A 100 -6.44 5.16 7.96
C GLU A 100 -5.46 5.99 7.10
N ASN A 101 -5.07 5.48 5.92
CA ASN A 101 -4.06 6.08 5.03
C ASN A 101 -4.58 6.32 3.60
N PRO A 102 -5.65 7.14 3.40
CA PRO A 102 -6.32 7.29 2.11
C PRO A 102 -5.42 7.86 1.01
N GLU A 103 -4.47 8.76 1.32
CA GLU A 103 -3.54 9.35 0.35
C GLU A 103 -2.60 8.27 -0.21
N SER A 104 -2.08 7.40 0.65
CA SER A 104 -1.24 6.26 0.27
C SER A 104 -2.01 5.26 -0.59
N MET A 105 -3.29 5.02 -0.27
CA MET A 105 -4.16 4.14 -1.07
C MET A 105 -4.49 4.76 -2.42
N ARG A 106 -4.72 6.06 -2.48
CA ARG A 106 -4.96 6.78 -3.75
C ARG A 106 -3.73 6.73 -4.65
N LEU A 107 -2.54 7.02 -4.11
CA LEU A 107 -1.29 6.85 -4.84
C LEU A 107 -1.19 5.44 -5.45
N TYR A 108 -1.43 4.41 -4.64
CA TYR A 108 -1.37 3.02 -5.08
C TYR A 108 -2.37 2.73 -6.21
N ALA A 109 -3.65 3.02 -6.01
CA ALA A 109 -4.72 2.69 -6.95
C ALA A 109 -4.52 3.40 -8.30
N VAL A 110 -4.23 4.70 -8.28
CA VAL A 110 -4.00 5.49 -9.50
C VAL A 110 -2.77 4.99 -10.24
N THR A 111 -1.64 4.81 -9.53
CA THR A 111 -0.39 4.40 -10.19
C THR A 111 -0.46 2.95 -10.67
N ALA A 112 -1.16 2.04 -9.97
CA ALA A 112 -1.37 0.67 -10.42
C ALA A 112 -2.12 0.65 -11.75
N ALA A 113 -3.19 1.44 -11.89
CA ALA A 113 -3.97 1.54 -13.12
C ALA A 113 -3.15 2.14 -14.28
N GLU A 114 -2.38 3.22 -14.03
CA GLU A 114 -1.50 3.80 -15.05
C GLU A 114 -0.39 2.83 -15.48
N SER A 115 0.09 1.99 -14.56
CA SER A 115 1.19 1.03 -14.79
C SER A 115 0.81 -0.19 -15.61
N ILE A 116 -0.45 -0.34 -16.03
CA ILE A 116 -0.87 -1.32 -17.03
C ILE A 116 -0.13 -1.06 -18.35
N GLU A 117 0.13 0.21 -18.67
CA GLU A 117 0.96 0.62 -19.82
C GLU A 117 2.43 0.20 -19.59
N PRO A 118 3.01 -0.67 -20.48
CA PRO A 118 4.38 -1.15 -20.31
C PRO A 118 5.47 -0.07 -20.27
N ALA A 119 5.22 1.08 -20.91
CA ALA A 119 6.14 2.22 -20.92
C ALA A 119 6.06 3.07 -19.64
N HIS A 120 5.10 2.80 -18.74
CA HIS A 120 5.00 3.54 -17.49
C HIS A 120 6.15 3.19 -16.53
N PRO A 121 6.79 4.18 -15.87
CA PRO A 121 7.98 3.95 -15.04
C PRO A 121 7.73 2.96 -13.88
N ALA A 122 6.52 2.86 -13.36
CA ALA A 122 6.19 1.93 -12.29
C ALA A 122 5.70 0.54 -12.79
N HIS A 123 5.67 0.26 -14.10
CA HIS A 123 5.23 -1.04 -14.62
C HIS A 123 6.03 -2.21 -14.03
N GLY A 124 7.35 -2.13 -14.05
CA GLY A 124 8.25 -3.15 -13.50
C GLY A 124 8.08 -3.32 -11.97
N TYR A 125 7.90 -2.20 -11.26
CA TYR A 125 7.64 -2.20 -9.82
C TYR A 125 6.36 -2.99 -9.48
N PHE A 126 5.22 -2.70 -10.12
CA PHE A 126 3.95 -3.38 -9.84
C PHE A 126 3.98 -4.86 -10.21
N ARG A 127 4.61 -5.23 -11.34
CA ARG A 127 4.79 -6.65 -11.68
C ARG A 127 5.51 -7.43 -10.59
N GLN A 128 6.64 -6.90 -10.11
CA GLN A 128 7.42 -7.53 -9.04
C GLN A 128 6.67 -7.52 -7.71
N ARG A 129 5.98 -6.42 -7.39
CA ARG A 129 5.18 -6.29 -6.19
C ARG A 129 4.09 -7.36 -6.12
N TYR A 130 3.30 -7.53 -7.18
CA TYR A 130 2.25 -8.56 -7.20
C TYR A 130 2.80 -9.98 -7.02
N VAL A 131 3.95 -10.29 -7.58
CA VAL A 131 4.62 -11.58 -7.35
C VAL A 131 4.95 -11.74 -5.86
N ARG A 132 5.62 -10.76 -5.26
CA ARG A 132 6.01 -10.81 -3.83
C ARG A 132 4.80 -10.94 -2.91
N VAL A 133 3.77 -10.13 -3.12
CA VAL A 133 2.58 -10.11 -2.24
C VAL A 133 1.81 -11.42 -2.36
N ARG A 134 1.57 -11.93 -3.58
CA ARG A 134 0.92 -13.24 -3.77
C ARG A 134 1.69 -14.37 -3.06
N SER A 135 3.00 -14.45 -3.27
CA SER A 135 3.83 -15.46 -2.60
C SER A 135 3.78 -15.37 -1.08
N SER A 136 3.79 -14.15 -0.53
CA SER A 136 3.68 -13.93 0.91
C SER A 136 2.34 -14.41 1.45
N VAL A 137 1.23 -13.98 0.84
CA VAL A 137 -0.13 -14.38 1.27
C VAL A 137 -0.33 -15.88 1.14
N ALA A 138 0.12 -16.50 0.03
CA ALA A 138 0.05 -17.94 -0.16
C ALA A 138 0.84 -18.70 0.92
N GLY A 139 1.99 -18.18 1.36
CA GLY A 139 2.76 -18.76 2.47
C GLY A 139 2.00 -18.73 3.80
N HIS A 140 1.27 -17.64 4.08
CA HIS A 140 0.42 -17.55 5.27
C HIS A 140 -0.78 -18.49 5.18
N ILE A 141 -1.41 -18.62 4.01
CA ILE A 141 -2.52 -19.58 3.78
C ILE A 141 -2.06 -21.01 4.06
N ARG A 142 -0.91 -21.45 3.53
CA ARG A 142 -0.37 -22.80 3.79
C ARG A 142 -0.16 -23.05 5.27
N ARG A 143 0.46 -22.07 5.98
CA ARG A 143 0.66 -22.15 7.44
C ARG A 143 -0.67 -22.33 8.18
N ASP A 144 -1.70 -21.60 7.81
CA ASP A 144 -3.00 -21.65 8.48
C ASP A 144 -3.81 -22.90 8.09
N GLN A 145 -3.59 -23.47 6.90
CA GLN A 145 -4.09 -24.79 6.54
C GLN A 145 -3.46 -25.89 7.40
N ASP A 146 -2.13 -25.86 7.57
CA ASP A 146 -1.41 -26.79 8.46
C ASP A 146 -1.89 -26.68 9.91
N ALA A 147 -2.27 -25.48 10.36
CA ALA A 147 -2.85 -25.23 11.67
C ALA A 147 -4.36 -25.57 11.76
N GLY A 148 -5.00 -25.95 10.67
CA GLY A 148 -6.43 -26.27 10.61
C GLY A 148 -7.37 -25.05 10.70
N LEU A 149 -6.86 -23.85 10.50
CA LEU A 149 -7.62 -22.60 10.55
C LEU A 149 -8.32 -22.29 9.23
N LEU A 150 -7.73 -22.67 8.11
CA LEU A 150 -8.29 -22.50 6.77
C LEU A 150 -8.72 -23.84 6.17
N LEU A 151 -9.61 -23.78 5.18
CA LEU A 151 -10.10 -24.94 4.44
C LEU A 151 -8.92 -25.59 3.68
N PRO A 152 -8.69 -26.91 3.84
CA PRO A 152 -7.55 -27.59 3.24
C PRO A 152 -7.67 -27.78 1.71
N GLU A 153 -8.89 -27.68 1.15
CA GLU A 153 -9.16 -27.79 -0.28
C GLU A 153 -8.83 -26.54 -1.08
N LEU A 154 -8.53 -25.42 -0.42
CA LEU A 154 -8.14 -24.16 -1.10
C LEU A 154 -6.75 -24.32 -1.73
N ASP A 155 -6.62 -23.94 -2.99
CA ASP A 155 -5.29 -23.71 -3.57
C ASP A 155 -4.70 -22.39 -3.02
N PRO A 156 -3.56 -22.43 -2.32
CA PRO A 156 -3.01 -21.24 -1.68
C PRO A 156 -2.60 -20.12 -2.66
N ASP A 157 -2.13 -20.47 -3.86
CA ASP A 157 -1.67 -19.49 -4.84
C ASP A 157 -2.84 -18.82 -5.56
N GLU A 158 -3.88 -19.59 -5.92
CA GLU A 158 -5.14 -19.06 -6.47
C GLU A 158 -5.87 -18.20 -5.42
N THR A 159 -6.03 -18.71 -4.20
CA THR A 159 -6.67 -17.97 -3.10
C THR A 159 -5.95 -16.69 -2.76
N ALA A 160 -4.62 -16.66 -2.79
CA ALA A 160 -3.85 -15.44 -2.61
C ALA A 160 -4.13 -14.41 -3.71
N ALA A 161 -4.26 -14.85 -4.97
CA ALA A 161 -4.61 -13.97 -6.07
C ALA A 161 -6.03 -13.41 -5.93
N GLU A 162 -6.99 -14.22 -5.51
CA GLU A 162 -8.38 -13.79 -5.24
C GLU A 162 -8.45 -12.76 -4.12
N ILE A 163 -7.77 -13.01 -2.99
CA ILE A 163 -7.72 -12.09 -1.85
C ILE A 163 -7.20 -10.70 -2.28
N ILE A 164 -6.13 -10.68 -3.06
CA ILE A 164 -5.53 -9.44 -3.54
C ILE A 164 -6.49 -8.74 -4.51
N ALA A 165 -7.12 -9.46 -5.41
CA ALA A 165 -8.09 -8.89 -6.36
C ALA A 165 -9.30 -8.27 -5.63
N VAL A 166 -9.82 -8.94 -4.59
CA VAL A 166 -10.90 -8.41 -3.75
C VAL A 166 -10.45 -7.16 -3.00
N MET A 167 -9.26 -7.19 -2.39
CA MET A 167 -8.71 -6.04 -1.65
C MET A 167 -8.52 -4.82 -2.58
N ASP A 168 -7.89 -5.01 -3.74
CA ASP A 168 -7.66 -3.94 -4.71
C ASP A 168 -8.99 -3.36 -5.23
N GLY A 169 -9.97 -4.21 -5.52
CA GLY A 169 -11.30 -3.77 -5.94
C GLY A 169 -12.05 -3.00 -4.86
N LEU A 170 -11.98 -3.44 -3.62
CA LEU A 170 -12.61 -2.76 -2.48
C LEU A 170 -11.96 -1.40 -2.18
N GLN A 171 -10.64 -1.30 -2.29
CA GLN A 171 -9.92 -0.02 -2.14
C GLN A 171 -10.37 1.01 -3.16
N VAL A 172 -10.53 0.62 -4.42
CA VAL A 172 -11.03 1.52 -5.47
C VAL A 172 -12.47 1.97 -5.17
N GLN A 173 -13.36 1.06 -4.79
CA GLN A 173 -14.74 1.39 -4.45
C GLN A 173 -14.82 2.35 -3.27
N TRP A 174 -14.08 2.07 -2.20
CA TRP A 174 -14.03 2.92 -1.03
C TRP A 174 -13.44 4.32 -1.31
N LEU A 175 -12.39 4.42 -2.14
CA LEU A 175 -11.83 5.72 -2.55
C LEU A 175 -12.81 6.56 -3.37
N LEU A 176 -13.72 5.92 -4.13
CA LEU A 176 -14.79 6.57 -4.88
C LEU A 176 -15.99 6.93 -4.00
N ASP A 177 -16.32 6.05 -3.07
CA ASP A 177 -17.46 6.21 -2.15
C ASP A 177 -17.07 5.73 -0.74
N PRO A 178 -16.70 6.64 0.17
CA PRO A 178 -16.32 6.30 1.54
C PRO A 178 -17.43 5.64 2.38
N SER A 179 -18.67 5.58 1.90
CA SER A 179 -19.75 4.83 2.55
C SER A 179 -19.61 3.31 2.39
N VAL A 180 -18.77 2.85 1.46
CA VAL A 180 -18.43 1.43 1.30
C VAL A 180 -17.55 0.99 2.46
N ASP A 181 -18.08 0.15 3.34
CA ASP A 181 -17.29 -0.48 4.40
C ASP A 181 -16.45 -1.62 3.83
N MET A 182 -15.27 -1.27 3.31
CA MET A 182 -14.40 -2.25 2.68
C MET A 182 -13.91 -3.32 3.67
N CYS A 183 -13.78 -3.01 4.96
CA CYS A 183 -13.34 -3.99 5.96
C CYS A 183 -14.45 -4.99 6.29
N ALA A 184 -15.71 -4.57 6.40
CA ALA A 184 -16.83 -5.48 6.60
C ALA A 184 -17.04 -6.43 5.41
N VAL A 185 -16.90 -5.92 4.18
CA VAL A 185 -16.97 -6.76 2.97
C VAL A 185 -15.81 -7.73 2.91
N MET A 186 -14.57 -7.27 3.20
CA MET A 186 -13.39 -8.12 3.25
C MET A 186 -13.52 -9.21 4.31
N GLU A 187 -13.99 -8.89 5.51
CA GLU A 187 -14.25 -9.86 6.57
C GLU A 187 -15.25 -10.92 6.12
N THR A 188 -16.36 -10.51 5.50
CA THR A 188 -17.37 -11.43 4.97
C THR A 188 -16.79 -12.38 3.92
N TYR A 189 -15.90 -11.88 3.05
CA TYR A 189 -15.19 -12.70 2.07
C TYR A 189 -14.25 -13.69 2.75
N LEU A 190 -13.37 -13.23 3.66
CA LEU A 190 -12.38 -14.06 4.33
C LEU A 190 -12.99 -15.17 5.20
N ARG A 191 -14.11 -14.90 5.86
CA ARG A 191 -14.85 -15.91 6.65
C ARG A 191 -15.29 -17.11 5.83
N ARG A 192 -15.44 -17.00 4.51
CA ARG A 192 -15.78 -18.14 3.62
C ARG A 192 -14.60 -19.08 3.43
N LEU A 193 -13.38 -18.64 3.72
CA LEU A 193 -12.13 -19.41 3.60
C LEU A 193 -11.81 -20.19 4.88
N THR A 194 -12.46 -19.86 6.01
CA THR A 194 -12.24 -20.52 7.29
C THR A 194 -13.08 -21.78 7.44
N ARG A 195 -12.60 -22.74 8.23
CA ARG A 195 -13.44 -23.84 8.69
C ARG A 195 -14.58 -23.27 9.55
N ARG A 196 -15.80 -23.74 9.29
CA ARG A 196 -16.93 -23.45 10.20
C ARG A 196 -16.68 -24.22 11.48
N GLU A 197 -16.58 -23.53 12.61
CA GLU A 197 -16.78 -24.18 13.91
C GLU A 197 -18.22 -24.69 13.93
N SER A 198 -18.41 -26.01 14.03
CA SER A 198 -19.73 -26.57 14.30
C SER A 198 -20.15 -26.10 15.70
N ALA A 199 -21.38 -25.63 15.83
CA ALA A 199 -21.95 -25.18 17.11
C ALA A 199 -21.95 -26.28 18.21
N ASP A 200 -21.60 -27.52 17.86
CA ASP A 200 -21.64 -28.68 18.74
C ASP A 200 -20.26 -29.33 19.00
N GLY A 201 -19.14 -28.64 18.71
CA GLY A 201 -17.80 -29.16 19.04
C GLY A 201 -17.35 -30.40 18.26
N GLU A 202 -18.10 -30.83 17.24
CA GLU A 202 -17.75 -31.95 16.37
C GLU A 202 -17.24 -31.44 15.02
N VAL A 203 -16.01 -31.79 14.67
CA VAL A 203 -15.42 -31.54 13.35
C VAL A 203 -16.16 -32.40 12.31
N VAL A 204 -17.08 -31.76 11.57
CA VAL A 204 -17.70 -32.44 10.42
C VAL A 204 -16.65 -32.56 9.31
N ARG A 205 -16.34 -33.84 8.98
CA ARG A 205 -15.45 -34.24 7.89
C ARG A 205 -16.06 -33.95 6.52
#